data_d974763ccdb2500539e2a7b904b0c646
#
_entry.id   d974763ccdb2500539e2a7b904b0c646
#
_cell.length_a   1.000
_cell.length_b   1.000
_cell.length_c   1.000
_cell.angle_alpha   90.00
_cell.angle_beta   90.00
_cell.angle_gamma   90.00
#
_symmetry.space_group_name_H-M   'P 1'
#
loop_
_entity.id
_entity.type
_entity.pdbx_description
1 polymer ?
#
loop_
_entity_poly.entity_id
_entity_poly.type
_entity_poly.pdbx_seq_one_letter_code
_entity_poly.pdbx_strand_id
1 'polypeptide(L)'
;MKKQFFILSLALAFCLQLIAQTYKIDTSTVTFENVKRPCFTVKYDASPKTVKKAWDDYFKKTYDVKVKGIGFLTNKEVITATDISLVPVSDKRMNMYASVVDAPSDRSELSYFMSFGYDFFIGPENYPTEFTAMKKLLNDFSVEFLTDFYYSEASRMTKEIKGLEGDIRKNNKSIKKNIKKARKESKEVASGLSAKNTSMQMENDQAKLKIEQLGKDIENIKLKQAGITRN
;
A
#
# COMPACT_ATOMS: atom_id res chain seq x y z
N MET A 1 -0.68 34.18 -33.82
CA MET A 1 -1.16 32.81 -33.63
C MET A 1 -0.03 31.80 -33.39
N LYS A 2 1.08 31.77 -34.13
CA LYS A 2 2.18 30.79 -33.91
C LYS A 2 2.86 30.85 -32.53
N LYS A 3 3.01 32.06 -31.92
CA LYS A 3 3.61 32.22 -30.58
C LYS A 3 2.71 31.75 -29.45
N GLN A 4 1.39 31.82 -29.57
CA GLN A 4 0.45 31.31 -28.54
C GLN A 4 0.37 29.79 -28.53
N PHE A 5 0.50 29.13 -29.69
CA PHE A 5 0.57 27.69 -29.79
C PHE A 5 1.84 27.13 -29.15
N PHE A 6 2.97 27.84 -29.25
CA PHE A 6 4.24 27.43 -28.67
C PHE A 6 4.23 27.51 -27.13
N ILE A 7 3.59 28.53 -26.57
CA ILE A 7 3.45 28.68 -25.10
C ILE A 7 2.49 27.61 -24.54
N LEU A 8 1.40 27.30 -25.24
CA LEU A 8 0.46 26.27 -24.81
C LEU A 8 1.07 24.87 -24.85
N SER A 9 1.90 24.57 -25.87
CA SER A 9 2.61 23.27 -25.95
C SER A 9 3.70 23.13 -24.89
N LEU A 10 4.38 24.24 -24.53
CA LEU A 10 5.39 24.23 -23.47
C LEU A 10 4.76 24.10 -22.08
N ALA A 11 3.60 24.69 -21.83
CA ALA A 11 2.84 24.54 -20.60
C ALA A 11 2.30 23.10 -20.43
N LEU A 12 1.86 22.46 -21.53
CA LEU A 12 1.40 21.06 -21.51
C LEU A 12 2.54 20.08 -21.24
N ALA A 13 3.74 20.36 -21.76
CA ALA A 13 4.95 19.54 -21.51
C ALA A 13 5.43 19.66 -20.05
N PHE A 14 5.20 20.79 -19.37
CA PHE A 14 5.58 20.99 -17.97
C PHE A 14 4.61 20.29 -16.99
N CYS A 15 3.35 20.07 -17.38
CA CYS A 15 2.37 19.32 -16.56
C CYS A 15 2.64 17.81 -16.48
N LEU A 16 3.50 17.26 -17.33
CA LEU A 16 3.80 15.81 -17.35
C LEU A 16 4.92 15.40 -16.38
N GLN A 17 5.51 16.31 -15.62
CA GLN A 17 6.68 16.01 -14.78
C GLN A 17 6.40 15.93 -13.26
N LEU A 18 5.16 15.96 -12.82
CA LEU A 18 4.82 15.80 -11.40
C LEU A 18 4.22 14.41 -11.11
N ILE A 19 4.85 13.34 -11.58
CA ILE A 19 4.66 12.05 -10.93
C ILE A 19 5.46 12.14 -9.63
N ALA A 20 4.79 12.55 -8.55
CA ALA A 20 5.40 12.57 -7.23
C ALA A 20 5.88 11.16 -6.88
N GLN A 21 7.13 11.04 -6.47
CA GLN A 21 7.68 9.77 -6.01
C GLN A 21 6.81 9.21 -4.90
N THR A 22 6.34 7.98 -5.04
CA THR A 22 5.38 7.35 -4.12
C THR A 22 5.97 7.09 -2.74
N TYR A 23 7.29 6.98 -2.64
CA TYR A 23 8.02 6.81 -1.38
C TYR A 23 9.38 7.50 -1.45
N LYS A 24 9.94 7.79 -0.29
CA LYS A 24 11.28 8.37 -0.14
C LYS A 24 12.02 7.64 0.95
N ILE A 25 13.27 7.25 0.69
CA ILE A 25 14.17 6.66 1.66
C ILE A 25 15.05 7.77 2.22
N ASP A 26 14.87 8.06 3.50
CA ASP A 26 15.65 9.06 4.22
C ASP A 26 16.71 8.39 5.11
N THR A 27 17.87 9.01 5.21
CA THR A 27 18.87 8.64 6.21
C THR A 27 18.47 9.27 7.56
N SER A 28 18.49 8.46 8.62
CA SER A 28 18.04 8.85 9.96
C SER A 28 18.85 8.14 11.04
N THR A 29 18.43 8.27 12.28
CA THR A 29 18.93 7.49 13.41
C THR A 29 17.78 6.88 14.19
N VAL A 30 17.97 5.67 14.70
CA VAL A 30 17.05 4.98 15.60
C VAL A 30 17.72 4.73 16.94
N THR A 31 16.97 4.84 18.03
CA THR A 31 17.48 4.44 19.34
C THR A 31 17.33 2.92 19.49
N PHE A 32 18.46 2.23 19.58
CA PHE A 32 18.51 0.79 19.80
C PHE A 32 19.51 0.51 20.93
N GLU A 33 19.09 -0.25 21.95
CA GLU A 33 19.89 -0.52 23.16
C GLU A 33 20.43 0.75 23.81
N ASN A 34 19.59 1.79 23.91
CA ASN A 34 19.88 3.11 24.46
C ASN A 34 20.96 3.91 23.73
N VAL A 35 21.34 3.50 22.51
CA VAL A 35 22.32 4.22 21.66
C VAL A 35 21.66 4.59 20.33
N LYS A 36 21.97 5.78 19.81
CA LYS A 36 21.56 6.18 18.47
C LYS A 36 22.38 5.43 17.42
N ARG A 37 21.68 4.71 16.53
CA ARG A 37 22.28 3.93 15.45
C ARG A 37 21.86 4.49 14.10
N PRO A 38 22.76 4.57 13.10
CA PRO A 38 22.40 4.97 11.75
C PRO A 38 21.34 4.02 11.17
N CYS A 39 20.34 4.58 10.51
CA CYS A 39 19.29 3.78 9.86
C CYS A 39 18.78 4.47 8.61
N PHE A 40 18.05 3.73 7.79
CA PHE A 40 17.16 4.26 6.76
C PHE A 40 15.73 4.22 7.25
N THR A 41 14.95 5.24 6.89
CA THR A 41 13.51 5.30 7.17
C THR A 41 12.73 5.47 5.87
N VAL A 42 11.57 4.84 5.81
CA VAL A 42 10.65 4.98 4.69
C VAL A 42 9.20 4.88 5.19
N LYS A 43 8.32 5.73 4.62
CA LYS A 43 6.89 5.74 4.95
C LYS A 43 6.10 5.07 3.85
N TYR A 44 5.14 4.23 4.25
CA TYR A 44 4.25 3.50 3.35
C TYR A 44 2.78 3.79 3.65
N ASP A 45 1.95 3.83 2.61
CA ASP A 45 0.48 3.91 2.71
C ASP A 45 -0.12 2.53 3.00
N ALA A 46 0.42 1.83 3.98
CA ALA A 46 0.01 0.49 4.36
C ALA A 46 0.14 0.32 5.87
N SER A 47 -0.67 -0.55 6.47
CA SER A 47 -0.61 -0.81 7.91
C SER A 47 0.72 -1.47 8.31
N PRO A 48 1.21 -1.27 9.55
CA PRO A 48 2.42 -1.93 10.03
C PRO A 48 2.38 -3.45 9.89
N LYS A 49 1.24 -4.07 10.09
CA LYS A 49 1.06 -5.52 9.90
C LYS A 49 1.33 -5.95 8.47
N THR A 50 0.85 -5.19 7.49
CA THR A 50 1.05 -5.44 6.07
C THR A 50 2.52 -5.31 5.70
N VAL A 51 3.19 -4.24 6.15
CA VAL A 51 4.61 -4.02 5.88
C VAL A 51 5.50 -5.06 6.55
N LYS A 52 5.24 -5.40 7.83
CA LYS A 52 5.98 -6.46 8.55
C LYS A 52 5.90 -7.80 7.82
N LYS A 53 4.69 -8.16 7.36
CA LYS A 53 4.51 -9.41 6.60
C LYS A 53 5.25 -9.38 5.26
N ALA A 54 5.16 -8.29 4.52
CA ALA A 54 5.86 -8.14 3.24
C ALA A 54 7.39 -8.18 3.42
N TRP A 55 7.92 -7.60 4.51
CA TRP A 55 9.33 -7.65 4.87
C TRP A 55 9.82 -9.08 5.09
N ASP A 56 9.08 -9.87 5.88
CA ASP A 56 9.40 -11.28 6.11
C ASP A 56 9.35 -12.10 4.82
N ASP A 57 8.26 -11.96 4.06
CA ASP A 57 8.07 -12.66 2.79
C ASP A 57 9.18 -12.34 1.78
N TYR A 58 9.58 -11.07 1.67
CA TYR A 58 10.65 -10.62 0.79
C TYR A 58 12.01 -11.23 1.14
N PHE A 59 12.41 -11.14 2.42
CA PHE A 59 13.70 -11.67 2.85
C PHE A 59 13.76 -13.19 2.77
N LYS A 60 12.65 -13.87 3.11
CA LYS A 60 12.54 -15.32 2.98
C LYS A 60 12.62 -15.76 1.52
N LYS A 61 11.90 -15.10 0.61
CA LYS A 61 11.83 -15.45 -0.82
C LYS A 61 13.14 -15.16 -1.54
N THR A 62 13.73 -13.99 -1.27
CA THR A 62 14.85 -13.46 -2.06
C THR A 62 16.21 -13.93 -1.55
N TYR A 63 16.33 -14.11 -0.23
CA TYR A 63 17.62 -14.39 0.42
C TYR A 63 17.62 -15.62 1.32
N ASP A 64 16.50 -16.35 1.41
CA ASP A 64 16.29 -17.48 2.35
C ASP A 64 16.58 -17.09 3.82
N VAL A 65 16.30 -15.84 4.16
CA VAL A 65 16.51 -15.29 5.51
C VAL A 65 15.20 -15.32 6.28
N LYS A 66 15.18 -16.00 7.43
CA LYS A 66 14.06 -15.97 8.38
C LYS A 66 14.18 -14.77 9.32
N VAL A 67 13.14 -13.96 9.32
CA VAL A 67 13.02 -12.80 10.21
C VAL A 67 12.27 -13.22 11.48
N LYS A 68 12.74 -12.80 12.66
CA LYS A 68 12.13 -13.07 13.97
C LYS A 68 11.43 -11.80 14.48
N GLY A 69 10.40 -11.96 15.33
CA GLY A 69 9.67 -10.85 15.93
C GLY A 69 8.34 -10.54 15.23
N ILE A 70 7.98 -11.33 14.21
CA ILE A 70 6.69 -11.27 13.52
C ILE A 70 5.88 -12.52 13.93
N GLY A 71 4.69 -12.32 14.52
CA GLY A 71 3.81 -13.41 14.87
C GLY A 71 2.74 -13.01 15.87
N PHE A 72 1.69 -13.83 15.98
CA PHE A 72 0.55 -13.55 16.87
C PHE A 72 0.93 -13.44 18.36
N LEU A 73 1.99 -14.14 18.78
CA LEU A 73 2.47 -14.14 20.17
C LEU A 73 3.75 -13.32 20.41
N THR A 74 4.34 -12.75 19.36
CA THR A 74 5.64 -12.06 19.43
C THR A 74 5.63 -10.75 18.66
N ASN A 75 4.70 -9.85 19.00
CA ASN A 75 4.73 -8.51 18.43
C ASN A 75 5.87 -7.69 19.07
N LYS A 76 7.11 -7.99 18.68
CA LYS A 76 8.28 -7.21 19.10
C LYS A 76 8.32 -5.91 18.32
N GLU A 77 8.74 -4.83 18.97
CA GLU A 77 8.94 -3.54 18.33
C GLU A 77 10.01 -3.63 17.24
N VAL A 78 11.04 -4.47 17.46
CA VAL A 78 12.14 -4.68 16.52
C VAL A 78 12.10 -6.11 15.97
N ILE A 79 12.05 -6.18 14.66
CA ILE A 79 12.16 -7.40 13.86
C ILE A 79 13.65 -7.67 13.63
N THR A 80 14.12 -8.91 13.81
CA THR A 80 15.54 -9.24 13.73
C THR A 80 15.82 -10.46 12.87
N ALA A 81 16.96 -10.43 12.17
CA ALA A 81 17.59 -11.63 11.62
C ALA A 81 19.08 -11.57 11.98
N THR A 82 19.55 -12.58 12.72
CA THR A 82 20.91 -12.57 13.27
C THR A 82 21.78 -13.59 12.57
N ASP A 83 23.07 -13.28 12.46
CA ASP A 83 24.09 -14.13 11.85
C ASP A 83 23.71 -14.58 10.42
N ILE A 84 23.27 -13.63 9.61
CA ILE A 84 22.84 -13.87 8.22
C ILE A 84 23.92 -13.49 7.23
N SER A 85 23.84 -14.04 6.02
CA SER A 85 24.64 -13.64 4.87
C SER A 85 23.73 -12.90 3.87
N LEU A 86 24.07 -11.67 3.55
CA LEU A 86 23.40 -10.84 2.53
C LEU A 86 24.45 -10.32 1.55
N VAL A 87 24.83 -11.15 0.61
CA VAL A 87 25.87 -10.87 -0.40
C VAL A 87 25.70 -9.50 -1.09
N PRO A 88 24.48 -9.02 -1.40
CA PRO A 88 24.30 -7.68 -1.95
C PRO A 88 24.79 -6.53 -1.05
N VAL A 89 24.91 -6.77 0.28
CA VAL A 89 25.39 -5.77 1.25
C VAL A 89 26.86 -6.00 1.55
N SER A 90 27.24 -7.23 1.91
CA SER A 90 28.63 -7.61 2.22
C SER A 90 28.80 -9.13 2.21
N ASP A 91 30.03 -9.60 2.02
CA ASP A 91 30.43 -11.01 2.17
C ASP A 91 30.52 -11.45 3.64
N LYS A 92 30.51 -10.48 4.57
CA LYS A 92 30.56 -10.76 6.02
C LYS A 92 29.21 -11.18 6.57
N ARG A 93 29.26 -11.96 7.66
CA ARG A 93 28.07 -12.25 8.48
C ARG A 93 27.59 -11.00 9.19
N MET A 94 26.28 -10.82 9.28
CA MET A 94 25.70 -9.60 9.82
C MET A 94 24.37 -9.84 10.53
N ASN A 95 23.97 -8.88 11.34
CA ASN A 95 22.66 -8.82 11.95
C ASN A 95 21.83 -7.72 11.27
N MET A 96 20.59 -8.05 10.96
CA MET A 96 19.61 -7.14 10.39
C MET A 96 18.54 -6.82 11.41
N TYR A 97 18.14 -5.57 11.46
CA TYR A 97 17.11 -5.04 12.34
C TYR A 97 16.14 -4.17 11.55
N ALA A 98 14.86 -4.31 11.85
CA ALA A 98 13.84 -3.42 11.32
C ALA A 98 12.78 -3.14 12.39
N SER A 99 12.26 -1.92 12.41
CA SER A 99 11.11 -1.52 13.22
C SER A 99 10.05 -0.96 12.31
N VAL A 100 8.79 -1.39 12.50
CA VAL A 100 7.66 -0.84 11.74
C VAL A 100 6.62 -0.37 12.73
N VAL A 101 6.44 0.93 12.75
CA VAL A 101 5.52 1.62 13.67
C VAL A 101 4.35 2.26 12.93
N ASP A 102 3.27 2.52 13.66
CA ASP A 102 2.14 3.25 13.13
C ASP A 102 2.53 4.71 12.82
N ALA A 103 2.04 5.21 11.71
CA ALA A 103 2.09 6.60 11.32
C ALA A 103 0.67 7.12 11.06
N PRO A 104 0.41 8.44 11.14
CA PRO A 104 -0.95 8.99 10.94
C PRO A 104 -1.59 8.52 9.63
N SER A 105 -2.94 8.40 9.63
CA SER A 105 -3.76 8.06 8.46
C SER A 105 -3.52 6.65 7.90
N ASP A 106 -3.51 5.63 8.78
CA ASP A 106 -3.32 4.21 8.44
C ASP A 106 -2.03 3.92 7.65
N ARG A 107 -1.00 4.73 7.89
CA ARG A 107 0.34 4.61 7.33
C ARG A 107 1.27 3.92 8.31
N SER A 108 2.42 3.52 7.80
CA SER A 108 3.50 3.02 8.64
C SER A 108 4.84 3.65 8.28
N GLU A 109 5.75 3.65 9.25
CA GLU A 109 7.14 4.01 9.05
C GLU A 109 8.02 2.80 9.37
N LEU A 110 8.81 2.38 8.39
CA LEU A 110 9.83 1.35 8.52
C LEU A 110 11.17 2.04 8.80
N SER A 111 11.85 1.63 9.89
CA SER A 111 13.25 1.94 10.16
C SER A 111 14.09 0.68 9.98
N TYR A 112 15.18 0.76 9.20
CA TYR A 112 16.02 -0.38 8.83
C TYR A 112 17.48 -0.08 9.08
N PHE A 113 18.19 -0.97 9.81
CA PHE A 113 19.60 -0.84 10.16
C PHE A 113 20.27 -2.21 10.32
N MET A 114 21.59 -2.24 10.25
CA MET A 114 22.37 -3.48 10.31
C MET A 114 23.67 -3.31 11.09
N SER A 115 24.22 -4.45 11.55
CA SER A 115 25.55 -4.50 12.18
C SER A 115 26.32 -5.75 11.75
N PHE A 116 27.65 -5.69 11.82
CA PHE A 116 28.54 -6.85 11.72
C PHE A 116 28.70 -7.60 13.05
N GLY A 117 27.77 -7.38 13.98
CA GLY A 117 27.79 -7.91 15.34
C GLY A 117 28.31 -6.90 16.36
N TYR A 118 28.01 -7.14 17.64
CA TYR A 118 28.33 -6.22 18.73
C TYR A 118 27.93 -4.75 18.36
N ASP A 119 28.83 -3.80 18.63
CA ASP A 119 28.62 -2.37 18.35
C ASP A 119 29.06 -1.91 16.94
N PHE A 120 29.40 -2.85 16.04
CA PHE A 120 29.82 -2.53 14.67
C PHE A 120 28.61 -2.27 13.76
N PHE A 121 27.83 -1.24 14.06
CA PHE A 121 26.69 -0.83 13.24
C PHE A 121 27.17 -0.17 11.95
N ILE A 122 26.51 -0.56 10.84
CA ILE A 122 26.81 -0.05 9.50
C ILE A 122 26.25 1.37 9.39
N GLY A 123 27.11 2.31 9.09
CA GLY A 123 26.76 3.72 8.94
C GLY A 123 27.58 4.41 7.84
N PRO A 124 27.21 5.65 7.49
CA PRO A 124 27.85 6.37 6.39
C PRO A 124 29.33 6.71 6.64
N GLU A 125 29.73 6.80 7.91
CA GLU A 125 31.09 7.20 8.28
C GLU A 125 32.06 6.01 8.35
N ASN A 126 31.58 4.85 8.80
CA ASN A 126 32.44 3.68 9.07
C ASN A 126 32.37 2.60 7.97
N TYR A 127 31.20 2.45 7.31
CA TYR A 127 30.95 1.44 6.27
C TYR A 127 30.14 2.03 5.12
N PRO A 128 30.63 3.05 4.38
CA PRO A 128 29.86 3.81 3.40
C PRO A 128 29.39 2.94 2.21
N THR A 129 30.18 1.96 1.81
CA THR A 129 29.83 1.04 0.72
C THR A 129 28.64 0.15 1.09
N GLU A 130 28.73 -0.49 2.24
CA GLU A 130 27.67 -1.36 2.78
C GLU A 130 26.41 -0.55 3.12
N PHE A 131 26.58 0.67 3.64
CA PHE A 131 25.46 1.57 3.90
C PHE A 131 24.72 1.93 2.60
N THR A 132 25.45 2.21 1.53
CA THR A 132 24.85 2.43 0.21
C THR A 132 24.14 1.19 -0.31
N ALA A 133 24.72 0.01 -0.14
CA ALA A 133 24.12 -1.27 -0.52
C ALA A 133 22.85 -1.58 0.29
N MET A 134 22.83 -1.26 1.59
CA MET A 134 21.62 -1.33 2.41
C MET A 134 20.49 -0.45 1.87
N LYS A 135 20.80 0.79 1.45
CA LYS A 135 19.81 1.68 0.83
C LYS A 135 19.23 1.08 -0.43
N LYS A 136 20.09 0.51 -1.28
CA LYS A 136 19.65 -0.17 -2.51
C LYS A 136 18.73 -1.35 -2.19
N LEU A 137 19.06 -2.18 -1.22
CA LEU A 137 18.25 -3.32 -0.80
C LEU A 137 16.86 -2.86 -0.30
N LEU A 138 16.80 -1.80 0.51
CA LEU A 138 15.54 -1.21 0.97
C LEU A 138 14.73 -0.63 -0.19
N ASN A 139 15.40 -0.05 -1.19
CA ASN A 139 14.75 0.42 -2.41
C ASN A 139 14.13 -0.73 -3.22
N ASP A 140 14.87 -1.81 -3.42
CA ASP A 140 14.39 -3.00 -4.15
C ASP A 140 13.18 -3.63 -3.43
N PHE A 141 13.24 -3.74 -2.09
CA PHE A 141 12.08 -4.13 -1.28
C PHE A 141 10.89 -3.19 -1.48
N SER A 142 11.12 -1.87 -1.41
CA SER A 142 10.04 -0.87 -1.52
C SER A 142 9.34 -0.94 -2.87
N VAL A 143 10.09 -1.13 -3.96
CA VAL A 143 9.55 -1.29 -5.31
C VAL A 143 8.69 -2.56 -5.41
N GLU A 144 9.20 -3.72 -4.96
CA GLU A 144 8.45 -4.98 -4.99
C GLU A 144 7.19 -4.88 -4.13
N PHE A 145 7.34 -4.45 -2.88
CA PHE A 145 6.24 -4.32 -1.93
C PHE A 145 5.12 -3.40 -2.45
N LEU A 146 5.45 -2.18 -2.88
CA LEU A 146 4.45 -1.21 -3.32
C LEU A 146 3.76 -1.65 -4.63
N THR A 147 4.50 -2.30 -5.52
CA THR A 147 3.93 -2.85 -6.75
C THR A 147 2.85 -3.88 -6.43
N ASP A 148 3.17 -4.85 -5.57
CA ASP A 148 2.25 -5.92 -5.18
C ASP A 148 1.08 -5.40 -4.34
N PHE A 149 1.37 -4.48 -3.41
CA PHE A 149 0.37 -3.85 -2.55
C PHE A 149 -0.69 -3.10 -3.36
N TYR A 150 -0.28 -2.20 -4.23
CA TYR A 150 -1.23 -1.41 -5.03
C TYR A 150 -1.97 -2.26 -6.06
N TYR A 151 -1.33 -3.28 -6.64
CA TYR A 151 -2.01 -4.24 -7.50
C TYR A 151 -3.12 -5.00 -6.74
N SER A 152 -2.81 -5.46 -5.54
CA SER A 152 -3.75 -6.16 -4.66
C SER A 152 -4.94 -5.27 -4.27
N GLU A 153 -4.68 -4.01 -3.87
CA GLU A 153 -5.73 -3.05 -3.50
C GLU A 153 -6.65 -2.71 -4.69
N ALA A 154 -6.09 -2.42 -5.86
CA ALA A 154 -6.88 -2.17 -7.06
C ALA A 154 -7.74 -3.40 -7.45
N SER A 155 -7.19 -4.61 -7.32
CA SER A 155 -7.92 -5.86 -7.58
C SER A 155 -9.07 -6.05 -6.59
N ARG A 156 -8.84 -5.78 -5.30
CA ARG A 156 -9.87 -5.84 -4.24
C ARG A 156 -11.02 -4.89 -4.54
N MET A 157 -10.70 -3.62 -4.85
CA MET A 157 -11.69 -2.60 -5.19
C MET A 157 -12.48 -2.97 -6.46
N THR A 158 -11.80 -3.49 -7.47
CA THR A 158 -12.47 -3.96 -8.71
C THR A 158 -13.46 -5.11 -8.44
N LYS A 159 -13.11 -6.03 -7.54
CA LYS A 159 -14.03 -7.10 -7.12
C LYS A 159 -15.25 -6.55 -6.37
N GLU A 160 -15.02 -5.56 -5.50
CA GLU A 160 -16.09 -4.90 -4.76
C GLU A 160 -17.07 -4.18 -5.72
N ILE A 161 -16.56 -3.44 -6.71
CA ILE A 161 -17.38 -2.81 -7.76
C ILE A 161 -18.26 -3.84 -8.46
N LYS A 162 -17.68 -4.96 -8.92
CA LYS A 162 -18.45 -6.04 -9.56
C LYS A 162 -19.54 -6.64 -8.67
N GLY A 163 -19.28 -6.73 -7.36
CA GLY A 163 -20.28 -7.15 -6.37
C GLY A 163 -21.45 -6.17 -6.31
N LEU A 164 -21.17 -4.89 -6.12
CA LEU A 164 -22.18 -3.83 -6.05
C LEU A 164 -23.02 -3.73 -7.33
N GLU A 165 -22.41 -3.84 -8.52
CA GLU A 165 -23.12 -3.91 -9.79
C GLU A 165 -24.05 -5.13 -9.88
N GLY A 166 -23.61 -6.27 -9.32
CA GLY A 166 -24.40 -7.48 -9.21
C GLY A 166 -25.66 -7.27 -8.36
N ASP A 167 -25.52 -6.60 -7.22
CA ASP A 167 -26.62 -6.32 -6.31
C ASP A 167 -27.61 -5.29 -6.89
N ILE A 168 -27.12 -4.25 -7.55
CA ILE A 168 -27.97 -3.33 -8.33
C ILE A 168 -28.80 -4.09 -9.38
N ARG A 169 -28.21 -5.03 -10.11
CA ARG A 169 -28.95 -5.84 -11.11
C ARG A 169 -30.02 -6.71 -10.45
N LYS A 170 -29.75 -7.32 -9.28
CA LYS A 170 -30.72 -8.12 -8.52
C LYS A 170 -31.88 -7.26 -8.01
N ASN A 171 -31.56 -6.11 -7.41
CA ASN A 171 -32.56 -5.16 -6.91
C ASN A 171 -33.46 -4.67 -8.04
N ASN A 172 -32.91 -4.29 -9.19
CA ASN A 172 -33.66 -3.83 -10.34
C ASN A 172 -34.62 -4.94 -10.89
N LYS A 173 -34.18 -6.21 -10.90
CA LYS A 173 -35.06 -7.35 -11.26
C LYS A 173 -36.18 -7.51 -10.25
N SER A 174 -35.90 -7.37 -8.96
CA SER A 174 -36.90 -7.50 -7.88
C SER A 174 -37.92 -6.36 -7.93
N ILE A 175 -37.48 -5.12 -8.15
CA ILE A 175 -38.35 -3.95 -8.33
C ILE A 175 -39.32 -4.17 -9.51
N LYS A 176 -38.80 -4.62 -10.67
CA LYS A 176 -39.65 -4.94 -11.83
C LYS A 176 -40.70 -6.01 -11.54
N LYS A 177 -40.35 -7.06 -10.76
CA LYS A 177 -41.30 -8.12 -10.34
C LYS A 177 -42.35 -7.55 -9.37
N ASN A 178 -41.94 -6.77 -8.40
CA ASN A 178 -42.83 -6.16 -7.41
C ASN A 178 -43.82 -5.21 -8.06
N ILE A 179 -43.41 -4.39 -9.03
CA ILE A 179 -44.30 -3.51 -9.80
C ILE A 179 -45.35 -4.32 -10.55
N LYS A 180 -44.97 -5.43 -11.21
CA LYS A 180 -45.93 -6.32 -11.91
C LYS A 180 -46.92 -6.98 -10.94
N LYS A 181 -46.43 -7.37 -9.74
CA LYS A 181 -47.25 -7.98 -8.69
C LYS A 181 -48.23 -6.97 -8.12
N ALA A 182 -47.78 -5.79 -7.76
CA ALA A 182 -48.59 -4.73 -7.15
C ALA A 182 -49.84 -4.35 -8.02
N ARG A 183 -49.77 -4.47 -9.34
CA ARG A 183 -50.88 -4.19 -10.25
C ARG A 183 -52.06 -5.16 -10.10
N LYS A 184 -51.84 -6.32 -9.46
CA LYS A 184 -52.85 -7.41 -9.34
C LYS A 184 -53.29 -7.62 -7.88
N GLU A 185 -52.74 -6.88 -6.94
CA GLU A 185 -52.94 -7.05 -5.50
C GLU A 185 -53.81 -5.95 -4.91
N SER A 186 -54.27 -6.14 -3.67
CA SER A 186 -54.97 -5.12 -2.90
C SER A 186 -54.10 -3.88 -2.67
N LYS A 187 -54.71 -2.72 -2.38
CA LYS A 187 -54.02 -1.46 -2.09
C LYS A 187 -52.98 -1.59 -0.99
N GLU A 188 -53.28 -2.36 0.06
CA GLU A 188 -52.40 -2.57 1.19
C GLU A 188 -51.13 -3.34 0.79
N VAL A 189 -51.29 -4.45 0.04
CA VAL A 189 -50.15 -5.23 -0.47
C VAL A 189 -49.36 -4.44 -1.50
N ALA A 190 -50.01 -3.67 -2.35
CA ALA A 190 -49.34 -2.79 -3.32
C ALA A 190 -48.51 -1.70 -2.63
N SER A 191 -49.02 -1.12 -1.53
CA SER A 191 -48.26 -0.14 -0.71
C SER A 191 -47.02 -0.76 -0.11
N GLY A 192 -47.10 -1.97 0.48
CA GLY A 192 -45.97 -2.70 1.03
C GLY A 192 -44.90 -3.01 -0.03
N LEU A 193 -45.31 -3.41 -1.23
CA LEU A 193 -44.39 -3.64 -2.36
C LEU A 193 -43.71 -2.33 -2.82
N SER A 194 -44.43 -1.21 -2.80
CA SER A 194 -43.89 0.12 -3.12
C SER A 194 -42.83 0.55 -2.12
N ALA A 195 -43.11 0.41 -0.83
CA ALA A 195 -42.10 0.73 0.22
C ALA A 195 -40.84 -0.11 0.05
N LYS A 196 -40.98 -1.41 -0.24
CA LYS A 196 -39.82 -2.29 -0.51
C LYS A 196 -39.04 -1.86 -1.76
N ASN A 197 -39.72 -1.41 -2.81
CA ASN A 197 -39.05 -0.89 -4.00
C ASN A 197 -38.27 0.39 -3.69
N THR A 198 -38.83 1.28 -2.87
CA THR A 198 -38.15 2.49 -2.44
C THR A 198 -36.84 2.15 -1.67
N SER A 199 -36.89 1.19 -0.75
CA SER A 199 -35.69 0.72 -0.03
C SER A 199 -34.62 0.21 -1.01
N MET A 200 -35.00 -0.68 -1.94
CA MET A 200 -34.07 -1.22 -2.95
C MET A 200 -33.51 -0.13 -3.85
N GLN A 201 -34.28 0.91 -4.16
CA GLN A 201 -33.80 2.04 -4.94
C GLN A 201 -32.75 2.86 -4.16
N MET A 202 -32.98 3.12 -2.88
CA MET A 202 -32.01 3.80 -2.01
C MET A 202 -30.71 3.00 -1.90
N GLU A 203 -30.80 1.67 -1.73
CA GLU A 203 -29.63 0.78 -1.73
C GLU A 203 -28.84 0.88 -3.04
N ASN A 204 -29.54 0.88 -4.18
CA ASN A 204 -28.92 1.04 -5.49
C ASN A 204 -28.20 2.38 -5.63
N ASP A 205 -28.77 3.45 -5.12
CA ASP A 205 -28.17 4.78 -5.23
C ASP A 205 -26.93 4.91 -4.32
N GLN A 206 -26.97 4.33 -3.11
CA GLN A 206 -25.79 4.20 -2.25
C GLN A 206 -24.70 3.36 -2.92
N ALA A 207 -25.07 2.23 -3.54
CA ALA A 207 -24.11 1.38 -4.25
C ALA A 207 -23.46 2.12 -5.43
N LYS A 208 -24.19 2.95 -6.18
CA LYS A 208 -23.62 3.77 -7.27
C LYS A 208 -22.61 4.79 -6.76
N LEU A 209 -22.92 5.50 -5.66
CA LEU A 209 -21.99 6.45 -5.04
C LEU A 209 -20.71 5.74 -4.59
N LYS A 210 -20.84 4.54 -4.00
CA LYS A 210 -19.69 3.74 -3.62
C LYS A 210 -18.84 3.28 -4.80
N ILE A 211 -19.48 2.86 -5.90
CA ILE A 211 -18.79 2.50 -7.16
C ILE A 211 -17.99 3.69 -7.70
N GLU A 212 -18.57 4.89 -7.70
CA GLU A 212 -17.87 6.09 -8.15
C GLU A 212 -16.66 6.39 -7.28
N GLN A 213 -16.79 6.31 -5.95
CA GLN A 213 -15.67 6.52 -5.02
C GLN A 213 -14.56 5.49 -5.26
N LEU A 214 -14.90 4.20 -5.32
CA LEU A 214 -13.92 3.14 -5.60
C LEU A 214 -13.22 3.33 -6.96
N GLY A 215 -13.92 3.84 -7.96
CA GLY A 215 -13.34 4.20 -9.25
C GLY A 215 -12.26 5.29 -9.12
N LYS A 216 -12.55 6.35 -8.36
CA LYS A 216 -11.56 7.41 -8.07
C LYS A 216 -10.36 6.88 -7.28
N ASP A 217 -10.60 5.99 -6.32
CA ASP A 217 -9.53 5.38 -5.52
C ASP A 217 -8.62 4.50 -6.39
N ILE A 218 -9.17 3.74 -7.34
CA ILE A 218 -8.39 2.96 -8.31
C ILE A 218 -7.53 3.87 -9.19
N GLU A 219 -8.06 4.99 -9.66
CA GLU A 219 -7.26 5.96 -10.44
C GLU A 219 -6.10 6.55 -9.61
N ASN A 220 -6.36 6.88 -8.35
CA ASN A 220 -5.30 7.33 -7.43
C ASN A 220 -4.22 6.26 -7.22
N ILE A 221 -4.62 4.99 -7.10
CA ILE A 221 -3.68 3.86 -7.00
C ILE A 221 -2.82 3.76 -8.27
N LYS A 222 -3.39 3.90 -9.45
CA LYS A 222 -2.63 3.87 -10.72
C LYS A 222 -1.60 5.00 -10.79
N LEU A 223 -1.96 6.20 -10.33
CA LEU A 223 -1.01 7.32 -10.25
C LEU A 223 0.14 7.00 -9.29
N LYS A 224 -0.15 6.42 -8.13
CA LYS A 224 0.88 5.97 -7.19
C LYS A 224 1.77 4.87 -7.78
N GLN A 225 1.20 3.91 -8.50
CA GLN A 225 1.97 2.88 -9.20
C GLN A 225 2.93 3.49 -10.23
N ALA A 226 2.48 4.48 -10.98
CA ALA A 226 3.33 5.18 -11.95
C ALA A 226 4.50 5.94 -11.28
N GLY A 227 4.35 6.35 -10.01
CA GLY A 227 5.39 7.00 -9.22
C GLY A 227 6.39 6.04 -8.55
N ILE A 228 6.22 4.71 -8.70
CA ILE A 228 7.19 3.73 -8.20
C ILE A 228 8.36 3.68 -9.16
N THR A 229 9.48 4.32 -8.80
CA THR A 229 10.70 4.31 -9.60
C THR A 229 11.79 3.51 -8.91
N ARG A 230 12.58 2.77 -9.69
CA ARG A 230 13.86 2.22 -9.22
C ARG A 230 14.89 3.35 -9.23
N ASN A 231 15.32 3.77 -8.06
CA ASN A 231 16.42 4.73 -7.87
C ASN A 231 17.76 4.02 -7.77
#